data_703e085916c32eadc08a3767fa463fc7
#
_entry.id   703e085916c32eadc08a3767fa463fc7
#
_cell.length_a   1.000
_cell.length_b   1.000
_cell.length_c   1.000
_cell.angle_alpha   90.00
_cell.angle_beta   90.00
_cell.angle_gamma   90.00
#
_symmetry.space_group_name_H-M   'P 1'
#
loop_
_entity.id
_entity.type
_entity.pdbx_description
1 polymer ?
#
loop_
_entity_poly.entity_id
_entity_poly.type
_entity_poly.pdbx_seq_one_letter_code
_entity_poly.pdbx_strand_id
1 'polypeptide(L)'
;VKVELDAVGKGRREHALPLTSAVFESGRAALVAAETEQRPTVLGLIASGRMRPDTGRVAVDGRTDSSALRRRVALVDAPGISEPEPNVTLAGVAAEELMFAGRRSDPLAVRRWLEEQGLGDAASLPVSNVEPADRVRALCELAVLRKGVEGFVLVSPDRHGGEPAAWWAIAEDFAARDLAVLVIAGQASQSVVASPVAPAPVFLPPVVERAKNAVVERPCEPKRRDETPRTVPHTQGVSSRSLALPRSTTGKPRHPTTPVNGRPRLRRLTTRTKVVAA
;
A
#
# COMPACT_ATOMS: atom_id res chain seq x y z
N VAL A 1 -5.61 11.94 21.40
CA VAL A 1 -4.73 12.91 20.72
C VAL A 1 -5.54 13.79 19.78
N LYS A 2 -5.20 15.07 19.71
CA LYS A 2 -5.77 16.02 18.75
C LYS A 2 -4.65 16.66 17.95
N VAL A 3 -4.77 16.64 16.62
CA VAL A 3 -3.79 17.27 15.71
C VAL A 3 -4.49 18.34 14.89
N GLU A 4 -3.90 19.52 14.87
CA GLU A 4 -4.43 20.70 14.19
C GLU A 4 -3.40 21.19 13.15
N LEU A 5 -3.79 21.23 11.90
CA LEU A 5 -3.07 21.85 10.80
C LEU A 5 -3.71 23.22 10.56
N ASP A 6 -2.94 24.29 10.75
CA ASP A 6 -3.40 25.67 10.61
C ASP A 6 -2.70 26.31 9.41
N ALA A 7 -3.43 26.44 8.30
CA ALA A 7 -2.99 27.03 7.03
C ALA A 7 -1.60 26.55 6.59
N VAL A 8 -1.35 25.24 6.69
CA VAL A 8 -0.06 24.65 6.28
C VAL A 8 0.10 24.67 4.78
N GLY A 9 1.26 25.11 4.32
CA GLY A 9 1.62 25.14 2.92
C GLY A 9 3.07 24.72 2.71
N LYS A 10 3.41 24.27 1.49
CA LYS A 10 4.74 23.78 1.13
C LYS A 10 5.14 24.16 -0.28
N GLY A 11 6.41 24.51 -0.42
CA GLY A 11 7.04 24.85 -1.70
C GLY A 11 6.86 26.30 -2.10
N ARG A 12 7.65 26.72 -3.08
CA ARG A 12 7.62 28.09 -3.60
C ARG A 12 6.23 28.38 -4.17
N ARG A 13 5.55 29.43 -3.69
CA ARG A 13 4.15 29.76 -4.05
C ARG A 13 3.18 28.59 -3.84
N GLU A 14 3.46 27.77 -2.81
CA GLU A 14 2.58 26.65 -2.42
C GLU A 14 2.37 25.58 -3.52
N HIS A 15 3.34 25.44 -4.42
CA HIS A 15 3.23 24.47 -5.52
C HIS A 15 3.13 23.02 -5.04
N ALA A 16 3.88 22.65 -3.99
CA ALA A 16 3.89 21.29 -3.48
C ALA A 16 2.66 20.99 -2.60
N LEU A 17 2.19 21.99 -1.84
CA LEU A 17 0.96 21.91 -1.06
C LEU A 17 0.37 23.30 -0.94
N PRO A 18 -0.85 23.58 -1.46
CA PRO A 18 -1.61 24.80 -1.19
C PRO A 18 -1.94 24.91 0.30
N LEU A 19 -2.26 26.14 0.74
CA LEU A 19 -2.71 26.36 2.13
C LEU A 19 -3.85 25.41 2.48
N THR A 20 -3.59 24.56 3.45
CA THR A 20 -4.51 23.50 3.88
C THR A 20 -4.68 23.59 5.39
N SER A 21 -5.92 23.56 5.85
CA SER A 21 -6.26 23.45 7.26
C SER A 21 -7.08 22.18 7.49
N ALA A 22 -6.75 21.45 8.54
CA ALA A 22 -7.46 20.23 8.92
C ALA A 22 -7.31 19.97 10.42
N VAL A 23 -8.26 19.26 10.99
CA VAL A 23 -8.21 18.77 12.36
C VAL A 23 -8.58 17.29 12.35
N PHE A 24 -7.81 16.47 13.05
CA PHE A 24 -8.17 15.10 13.33
C PHE A 24 -7.84 14.76 14.79
N GLU A 25 -8.70 13.97 15.39
CA GLU A 25 -8.64 13.71 16.83
C GLU A 25 -9.10 12.28 17.15
N SER A 26 -8.73 11.80 18.33
CA SER A 26 -9.15 10.49 18.83
C SER A 26 -10.69 10.37 18.83
N GLY A 27 -11.17 9.21 18.42
CA GLY A 27 -12.59 8.89 18.38
C GLY A 27 -13.32 9.34 17.10
N ARG A 28 -12.60 9.98 16.16
CA ARG A 28 -13.19 10.45 14.90
C ARG A 28 -12.25 10.28 13.72
N ALA A 29 -12.77 9.71 12.62
CA ALA A 29 -12.09 9.72 11.33
C ALA A 29 -12.33 11.06 10.62
N ALA A 30 -11.27 11.63 10.06
CA ALA A 30 -11.29 12.84 9.26
C ALA A 30 -10.83 12.53 7.84
N LEU A 31 -11.44 13.17 6.84
CA LEU A 31 -11.09 13.04 5.43
C LEU A 31 -10.69 14.39 4.87
N VAL A 32 -9.55 14.43 4.18
CA VAL A 32 -9.08 15.61 3.47
C VAL A 32 -8.81 15.25 2.02
N ALA A 33 -9.40 16.03 1.09
CA ALA A 33 -9.12 15.87 -0.32
C ALA A 33 -7.77 16.48 -0.67
N ALA A 34 -6.91 15.70 -1.30
CA ALA A 34 -5.69 16.18 -1.92
C ALA A 34 -5.43 15.38 -3.19
N GLU A 35 -5.34 16.08 -4.29
CA GLU A 35 -5.08 15.52 -5.62
C GLU A 35 -3.73 15.98 -6.13
N THR A 36 -3.25 15.31 -7.18
CA THR A 36 -1.94 15.44 -7.81
C THR A 36 -0.84 14.62 -7.13
N GLU A 37 0.15 14.23 -7.93
CA GLU A 37 1.15 13.20 -7.60
C GLU A 37 1.83 13.32 -6.24
N GLN A 38 2.12 14.53 -5.77
CA GLN A 38 2.90 14.71 -4.55
C GLN A 38 2.11 15.30 -3.36
N ARG A 39 0.98 15.95 -3.60
CA ARG A 39 0.25 16.67 -2.53
C ARG A 39 -0.24 15.77 -1.41
N PRO A 40 -0.81 14.59 -1.67
CA PRO A 40 -1.22 13.67 -0.61
C PRO A 40 -0.05 13.27 0.27
N THR A 41 1.09 12.89 -0.33
CA THR A 41 2.30 12.51 0.39
C THR A 41 2.87 13.67 1.21
N VAL A 42 2.96 14.87 0.63
CA VAL A 42 3.46 16.07 1.33
C VAL A 42 2.55 16.43 2.51
N LEU A 43 1.25 16.41 2.32
CA LEU A 43 0.28 16.64 3.41
C LEU A 43 0.41 15.57 4.50
N GLY A 44 0.53 14.30 4.13
CA GLY A 44 0.73 13.19 5.06
C GLY A 44 2.01 13.33 5.88
N LEU A 45 3.12 13.71 5.24
CA LEU A 45 4.40 13.98 5.91
C LEU A 45 4.30 15.14 6.92
N ILE A 46 3.57 16.21 6.56
CA ILE A 46 3.35 17.36 7.44
C ILE A 46 2.43 16.96 8.60
N ALA A 47 1.29 16.34 8.32
CA ALA A 47 0.31 15.94 9.31
C ALA A 47 0.84 14.92 10.33
N SER A 48 1.84 14.12 9.93
CA SER A 48 2.52 13.16 10.80
C SER A 48 3.84 13.68 11.41
N GLY A 49 4.16 14.97 11.22
CA GLY A 49 5.35 15.62 11.77
C GLY A 49 6.68 15.20 11.14
N ARG A 50 6.66 14.56 9.98
CA ARG A 50 7.84 14.09 9.23
C ARG A 50 8.40 15.13 8.27
N MET A 51 7.59 16.14 7.94
CA MET A 51 7.98 17.29 7.14
C MET A 51 7.53 18.58 7.81
N ARG A 52 8.39 19.59 7.82
CA ARG A 52 8.03 20.92 8.31
C ARG A 52 7.34 21.70 7.19
N PRO A 53 6.18 22.32 7.45
CA PRO A 53 5.57 23.24 6.50
C PRO A 53 6.44 24.51 6.33
N ASP A 54 6.31 25.18 5.19
CA ASP A 54 6.96 26.47 4.95
C ASP A 54 6.09 27.63 5.44
N THR A 55 4.77 27.45 5.42
CA THR A 55 3.77 28.37 5.97
C THR A 55 2.86 27.62 6.92
N GLY A 56 2.24 28.36 7.85
CA GLY A 56 1.36 27.78 8.83
C GLY A 56 2.08 26.96 9.91
N ARG A 57 1.29 26.19 10.66
CA ARG A 57 1.82 25.37 11.76
C ARG A 57 1.02 24.09 11.95
N VAL A 58 1.66 23.10 12.58
CA VAL A 58 1.00 21.89 13.05
C VAL A 58 1.15 21.82 14.56
N ALA A 59 0.06 21.60 15.26
CA ALA A 59 0.03 21.41 16.70
C ALA A 59 -0.52 20.02 17.04
N VAL A 60 0.03 19.41 18.09
CA VAL A 60 -0.49 18.20 18.72
C VAL A 60 -0.85 18.55 20.16
N ASP A 61 -2.10 18.36 20.55
CA ASP A 61 -2.67 18.76 21.84
C ASP A 61 -2.30 20.21 22.20
N GLY A 62 -2.47 21.13 21.22
CA GLY A 62 -2.18 22.55 21.35
C GLY A 62 -0.70 22.96 21.34
N ARG A 63 0.24 22.01 21.20
CA ARG A 63 1.69 22.26 21.20
C ARG A 63 2.32 21.99 19.85
N THR A 64 3.20 22.89 19.40
CA THR A 64 4.01 22.68 18.19
C THR A 64 5.22 21.83 18.54
N ASP A 65 5.05 20.51 18.59
CA ASP A 65 6.10 19.52 18.84
C ASP A 65 6.09 18.42 17.77
N SER A 66 6.90 18.61 16.74
CA SER A 66 7.02 17.64 15.65
C SER A 66 7.62 16.29 16.09
N SER A 67 8.37 16.25 17.19
CA SER A 67 8.92 15.02 17.74
C SER A 67 7.85 14.19 18.44
N ALA A 68 7.01 14.84 19.26
CA ALA A 68 5.84 14.20 19.86
C ALA A 68 4.88 13.70 18.78
N LEU A 69 4.62 14.53 17.76
CA LEU A 69 3.73 14.18 16.64
C LEU A 69 4.23 12.93 15.90
N ARG A 70 5.54 12.85 15.56
CA ARG A 70 6.11 11.66 14.90
C ARG A 70 6.01 10.37 15.71
N ARG A 71 6.08 10.47 17.03
CA ARG A 71 5.95 9.28 17.90
C ARG A 71 4.51 8.80 18.03
N ARG A 72 3.56 9.74 18.03
CA ARG A 72 2.14 9.46 18.32
C ARG A 72 1.31 9.22 17.07
N VAL A 73 1.74 9.73 15.91
CA VAL A 73 1.02 9.61 14.64
C VAL A 73 1.84 8.83 13.62
N ALA A 74 1.37 7.66 13.25
CA ALA A 74 1.96 6.86 12.19
C ALA A 74 1.61 7.44 10.81
N LEU A 75 2.48 7.23 9.83
CA LEU A 75 2.24 7.51 8.43
C LEU A 75 2.06 6.16 7.72
N VAL A 76 0.91 5.95 7.10
CA VAL A 76 0.54 4.69 6.48
C VAL A 76 0.41 4.86 4.99
N ASP A 77 1.04 3.96 4.26
CA ASP A 77 0.89 3.77 2.80
C ASP A 77 1.15 5.02 1.96
N ALA A 78 2.07 5.90 2.42
CA ALA A 78 2.44 7.09 1.68
C ALA A 78 3.34 6.74 0.49
N PRO A 79 2.96 7.10 -0.75
CA PRO A 79 3.71 6.79 -1.97
C PRO A 79 5.18 7.18 -1.88
N GLY A 80 6.07 6.22 -2.16
CA GLY A 80 7.52 6.40 -2.15
C GLY A 80 8.15 6.67 -0.77
N ILE A 81 7.40 6.62 0.34
CA ILE A 81 7.86 6.91 1.70
C ILE A 81 7.62 5.74 2.66
N SER A 82 6.38 5.33 2.84
CA SER A 82 5.99 4.23 3.74
C SER A 82 5.13 3.18 3.04
N GLU A 83 5.03 3.28 1.75
CA GLU A 83 4.42 2.28 0.90
C GLU A 83 5.31 1.02 0.85
N PRO A 84 4.77 -0.16 1.12
CA PRO A 84 5.55 -1.39 0.96
C PRO A 84 5.83 -1.67 -0.52
N GLU A 85 6.99 -2.28 -0.80
CA GLU A 85 7.37 -2.68 -2.15
C GLU A 85 6.32 -3.65 -2.75
N PRO A 86 5.82 -3.40 -3.98
CA PRO A 86 4.67 -4.11 -4.54
C PRO A 86 4.80 -5.64 -4.61
N ASN A 87 6.03 -6.12 -4.80
CA ASN A 87 6.33 -7.55 -4.98
C ASN A 87 6.62 -8.30 -3.67
N VAL A 88 6.70 -7.60 -2.55
CA VAL A 88 6.86 -8.23 -1.24
C VAL A 88 5.55 -8.88 -0.83
N THR A 89 5.60 -10.09 -0.27
CA THR A 89 4.40 -10.76 0.21
C THR A 89 3.81 -10.05 1.44
N LEU A 90 2.50 -10.17 1.65
CA LEU A 90 1.85 -9.63 2.83
C LEU A 90 2.50 -10.17 4.13
N ALA A 91 2.90 -11.44 4.15
CA ALA A 91 3.65 -12.01 5.27
C ALA A 91 5.03 -11.34 5.46
N GLY A 92 5.71 -10.98 4.38
CA GLY A 92 6.97 -10.24 4.44
C GLY A 92 6.80 -8.86 5.05
N VAL A 93 5.79 -8.10 4.60
CA VAL A 93 5.44 -6.79 5.17
C VAL A 93 5.07 -6.92 6.64
N ALA A 94 4.24 -7.91 7.00
CA ALA A 94 3.86 -8.15 8.39
C ALA A 94 5.06 -8.51 9.26
N ALA A 95 6.01 -9.32 8.77
CA ALA A 95 7.23 -9.67 9.50
C ALA A 95 8.08 -8.45 9.83
N GLU A 96 8.28 -7.56 8.85
CA GLU A 96 9.03 -6.33 9.01
C GLU A 96 8.37 -5.38 10.01
N GLU A 97 7.08 -5.15 9.88
CA GLU A 97 6.34 -4.24 10.74
C GLU A 97 6.19 -4.75 12.18
N LEU A 98 5.97 -6.06 12.36
CA LEU A 98 5.98 -6.70 13.69
C LEU A 98 7.35 -6.53 14.36
N MET A 99 8.44 -6.68 13.62
CA MET A 99 9.79 -6.43 14.11
C MET A 99 9.97 -4.98 14.57
N PHE A 100 9.54 -4.00 13.77
CA PHE A 100 9.59 -2.58 14.15
C PHE A 100 8.69 -2.24 15.33
N ALA A 101 7.61 -2.98 15.52
CA ALA A 101 6.75 -2.86 16.70
C ALA A 101 7.33 -3.55 17.96
N GLY A 102 8.51 -4.18 17.84
CA GLY A 102 9.11 -4.96 18.92
C GLY A 102 8.36 -6.24 19.27
N ARG A 103 7.60 -6.78 18.31
CA ARG A 103 6.86 -8.03 18.42
C ARG A 103 7.65 -9.19 17.83
N ARG A 104 7.22 -10.42 18.15
CA ARG A 104 7.78 -11.61 17.48
C ARG A 104 7.41 -11.57 16.01
N SER A 105 8.41 -11.75 15.14
CA SER A 105 8.31 -11.68 13.68
C SER A 105 8.83 -12.94 12.99
N ASP A 106 8.98 -14.04 13.75
CA ASP A 106 9.26 -15.35 13.16
C ASP A 106 8.06 -15.84 12.30
N PRO A 107 8.28 -16.73 11.34
CA PRO A 107 7.24 -17.14 10.39
C PRO A 107 5.95 -17.64 11.04
N LEU A 108 6.07 -18.30 12.21
CA LEU A 108 4.90 -18.81 12.93
C LEU A 108 4.11 -17.68 13.60
N ALA A 109 4.79 -16.70 14.18
CA ALA A 109 4.19 -15.54 14.78
C ALA A 109 3.47 -14.66 13.74
N VAL A 110 4.12 -14.46 12.58
CA VAL A 110 3.54 -13.73 11.44
C VAL A 110 2.27 -14.41 10.93
N ARG A 111 2.36 -15.72 10.69
CA ARG A 111 1.20 -16.50 10.24
C ARG A 111 0.03 -16.40 11.20
N ARG A 112 0.27 -16.59 12.52
CA ARG A 112 -0.75 -16.45 13.55
C ARG A 112 -1.38 -15.06 13.53
N TRP A 113 -0.56 -14.01 13.45
CA TRP A 113 -1.07 -12.65 13.41
C TRP A 113 -1.97 -12.41 12.19
N LEU A 114 -1.57 -12.87 10.99
CA LEU A 114 -2.39 -12.76 9.79
C LEU A 114 -3.69 -13.56 9.90
N GLU A 115 -3.65 -14.76 10.49
CA GLU A 115 -4.85 -15.58 10.77
C GLU A 115 -5.79 -14.84 11.74
N GLU A 116 -5.27 -14.23 12.81
CA GLU A 116 -6.03 -13.41 13.76
C GLU A 116 -6.68 -12.18 13.10
N GLN A 117 -6.07 -11.64 12.05
CA GLN A 117 -6.63 -10.54 11.26
C GLN A 117 -7.59 -11.02 10.15
N GLY A 118 -7.78 -12.32 9.97
CA GLY A 118 -8.58 -12.89 8.88
C GLY A 118 -7.88 -12.83 7.51
N LEU A 119 -6.56 -12.61 7.48
CA LEU A 119 -5.74 -12.41 6.27
C LEU A 119 -4.83 -13.61 5.96
N GLY A 120 -5.09 -14.77 6.59
CA GLY A 120 -4.25 -15.96 6.42
C GLY A 120 -4.10 -16.40 4.97
N ASP A 121 -5.18 -16.37 4.20
CA ASP A 121 -5.18 -16.77 2.77
C ASP A 121 -4.39 -15.80 1.88
N ALA A 122 -4.30 -14.53 2.26
CA ALA A 122 -3.54 -13.51 1.54
C ALA A 122 -2.05 -13.49 1.91
N ALA A 123 -1.60 -14.26 2.90
CA ALA A 123 -0.25 -14.21 3.45
C ALA A 123 0.86 -14.34 2.39
N SER A 124 0.68 -15.21 1.40
CA SER A 124 1.65 -15.47 0.34
C SER A 124 1.50 -14.57 -0.88
N LEU A 125 0.46 -13.76 -0.96
CA LEU A 125 0.25 -12.86 -2.08
C LEU A 125 1.22 -11.67 -2.01
N PRO A 126 1.77 -11.21 -3.16
CA PRO A 126 2.39 -9.90 -3.26
C PRO A 126 1.41 -8.83 -2.76
N VAL A 127 1.91 -7.85 -2.02
CA VAL A 127 1.04 -6.83 -1.42
C VAL A 127 0.25 -6.02 -2.46
N SER A 128 0.76 -5.94 -3.71
CA SER A 128 0.04 -5.36 -4.85
C SER A 128 -1.19 -6.18 -5.30
N ASN A 129 -1.25 -7.46 -4.95
CA ASN A 129 -2.31 -8.38 -5.35
C ASN A 129 -3.30 -8.68 -4.21
N VAL A 130 -3.06 -8.10 -3.05
CA VAL A 130 -4.00 -8.19 -1.92
C VAL A 130 -5.20 -7.29 -2.24
N GLU A 131 -6.39 -7.76 -1.85
CA GLU A 131 -7.61 -6.96 -2.00
C GLU A 131 -7.43 -5.59 -1.33
N PRO A 132 -7.85 -4.46 -1.97
CA PRO A 132 -7.56 -3.12 -1.48
C PRO A 132 -7.97 -2.83 -0.05
N ALA A 133 -9.14 -3.29 0.39
CA ALA A 133 -9.59 -3.09 1.77
C ALA A 133 -8.76 -3.91 2.76
N ASP A 134 -8.42 -5.15 2.43
CA ASP A 134 -7.57 -6.02 3.24
C ASP A 134 -6.15 -5.46 3.36
N ARG A 135 -5.60 -4.92 2.26
CA ARG A 135 -4.33 -4.21 2.26
C ARG A 135 -4.35 -3.02 3.21
N VAL A 136 -5.35 -2.15 3.11
CA VAL A 136 -5.49 -0.98 3.97
C VAL A 136 -5.62 -1.42 5.44
N ARG A 137 -6.48 -2.40 5.73
CA ARG A 137 -6.66 -2.95 7.08
C ARG A 137 -5.35 -3.47 7.64
N ALA A 138 -4.64 -4.31 6.90
CA ALA A 138 -3.36 -4.89 7.34
C ALA A 138 -2.33 -3.81 7.69
N LEU A 139 -2.13 -2.83 6.81
CA LEU A 139 -1.14 -1.76 7.00
C LEU A 139 -1.51 -0.86 8.19
N CYS A 140 -2.78 -0.55 8.38
CA CYS A 140 -3.24 0.24 9.53
C CYS A 140 -3.07 -0.54 10.84
N GLU A 141 -3.47 -1.83 10.90
CA GLU A 141 -3.26 -2.68 12.08
C GLU A 141 -1.79 -2.79 12.45
N LEU A 142 -0.91 -3.00 11.48
CA LEU A 142 0.54 -3.06 11.72
C LEU A 142 1.09 -1.74 12.25
N ALA A 143 0.64 -0.61 11.72
CA ALA A 143 1.10 0.71 12.12
C ALA A 143 0.77 1.05 13.58
N VAL A 144 -0.42 0.65 14.05
CA VAL A 144 -0.87 0.92 15.43
C VAL A 144 -0.27 -0.02 16.47
N LEU A 145 0.41 -1.10 16.06
CA LEU A 145 1.15 -1.97 16.97
C LEU A 145 2.37 -1.30 17.59
N ARG A 146 2.91 -0.25 16.96
CA ARG A 146 4.09 0.46 17.45
C ARG A 146 3.78 1.20 18.74
N LYS A 147 4.65 1.05 19.73
CA LYS A 147 4.46 1.65 21.05
C LYS A 147 4.32 3.17 20.99
N GLY A 148 3.25 3.68 21.58
CA GLY A 148 2.98 5.12 21.69
C GLY A 148 2.28 5.72 20.48
N VAL A 149 1.87 4.91 19.48
CA VAL A 149 1.00 5.36 18.40
C VAL A 149 -0.43 5.52 18.93
N GLU A 150 -0.99 6.70 18.74
CA GLU A 150 -2.33 7.11 19.17
C GLU A 150 -3.20 7.53 17.98
N GLY A 151 -2.64 7.46 16.78
CA GLY A 151 -3.35 7.76 15.55
C GLY A 151 -2.47 7.54 14.32
N PHE A 152 -3.08 7.69 13.15
CA PHE A 152 -2.34 7.57 11.89
C PHE A 152 -2.90 8.46 10.79
N VAL A 153 -2.06 8.68 9.78
CA VAL A 153 -2.44 9.34 8.52
C VAL A 153 -2.32 8.30 7.42
N LEU A 154 -3.45 7.94 6.82
CA LEU A 154 -3.55 7.04 5.66
C LEU A 154 -3.53 7.87 4.39
N VAL A 155 -2.59 7.57 3.48
CA VAL A 155 -2.36 8.39 2.28
C VAL A 155 -2.80 7.66 1.03
N SER A 156 -3.75 8.25 0.30
CA SER A 156 -4.23 7.80 -1.02
C SER A 156 -4.60 6.31 -1.06
N PRO A 157 -5.49 5.82 -0.18
CA PRO A 157 -5.95 4.43 -0.25
C PRO A 157 -6.64 4.11 -1.59
N ASP A 158 -7.26 5.11 -2.20
CA ASP A 158 -7.96 5.06 -3.48
C ASP A 158 -7.06 4.75 -4.68
N ARG A 159 -5.75 4.94 -4.57
CA ARG A 159 -4.81 4.60 -5.66
C ARG A 159 -4.70 3.08 -5.93
N HIS A 160 -5.09 2.27 -4.98
CA HIS A 160 -5.09 0.81 -5.12
C HIS A 160 -6.40 0.25 -5.66
N GLY A 161 -7.37 1.11 -5.95
CA GLY A 161 -8.72 0.70 -6.35
C GLY A 161 -9.59 0.33 -5.15
N GLY A 162 -10.62 -0.45 -5.41
CA GLY A 162 -11.65 -0.79 -4.41
C GLY A 162 -12.67 0.32 -4.20
N GLU A 163 -13.68 0.01 -3.39
CA GLU A 163 -14.76 0.94 -3.08
C GLU A 163 -14.34 1.92 -1.98
N PRO A 164 -14.50 3.24 -2.17
CA PRO A 164 -14.18 4.24 -1.14
C PRO A 164 -14.86 3.98 0.20
N ALA A 165 -16.09 3.48 0.19
CA ALA A 165 -16.83 3.13 1.40
C ALA A 165 -16.13 2.02 2.22
N ALA A 166 -15.44 1.08 1.57
CA ALA A 166 -14.79 -0.03 2.25
C ALA A 166 -13.59 0.43 3.09
N TRP A 167 -12.66 1.20 2.52
CA TRP A 167 -11.54 1.72 3.30
C TRP A 167 -11.97 2.84 4.27
N TRP A 168 -13.08 3.55 3.99
CA TRP A 168 -13.62 4.52 4.94
C TRP A 168 -14.19 3.83 6.19
N ALA A 169 -14.93 2.75 6.02
CA ALA A 169 -15.42 1.94 7.14
C ALA A 169 -14.26 1.42 8.02
N ILE A 170 -13.12 1.08 7.42
CA ILE A 170 -11.91 0.72 8.16
C ILE A 170 -11.42 1.93 9.00
N ALA A 171 -11.35 3.12 8.41
CA ALA A 171 -10.95 4.33 9.12
C ALA A 171 -11.87 4.64 10.31
N GLU A 172 -13.18 4.47 10.15
CA GLU A 172 -14.18 4.64 11.21
C GLU A 172 -14.03 3.58 12.32
N ASP A 173 -13.72 2.31 11.97
CA ASP A 173 -13.44 1.25 12.94
C ASP A 173 -12.25 1.60 13.83
N PHE A 174 -11.15 2.08 13.24
CA PHE A 174 -9.99 2.54 14.01
C PHE A 174 -10.31 3.77 14.89
N ALA A 175 -11.11 4.70 14.39
CA ALA A 175 -11.55 5.86 15.17
C ALA A 175 -12.43 5.41 16.36
N ALA A 176 -13.32 4.44 16.18
CA ALA A 176 -14.12 3.85 17.26
C ALA A 176 -13.27 3.19 18.36
N ARG A 177 -12.02 2.84 18.05
CA ARG A 177 -11.01 2.33 18.99
C ARG A 177 -10.20 3.44 19.68
N ASP A 178 -10.71 4.68 19.67
CA ASP A 178 -10.09 5.90 20.23
C ASP A 178 -8.77 6.32 19.57
N LEU A 179 -8.57 5.95 18.31
CA LEU A 179 -7.43 6.42 17.53
C LEU A 179 -7.80 7.70 16.76
N ALA A 180 -6.84 8.60 16.59
CA ALA A 180 -6.97 9.75 15.70
C ALA A 180 -6.65 9.34 14.27
N VAL A 181 -7.61 9.44 13.38
CA VAL A 181 -7.47 8.96 12.00
C VAL A 181 -7.64 10.12 11.02
N LEU A 182 -6.64 10.32 10.17
CA LEU A 182 -6.73 11.19 9.00
C LEU A 182 -6.57 10.36 7.74
N VAL A 183 -7.55 10.43 6.84
CA VAL A 183 -7.44 9.87 5.49
C VAL A 183 -7.23 11.02 4.51
N ILE A 184 -6.26 10.87 3.63
CA ILE A 184 -5.99 11.80 2.53
C ILE A 184 -6.29 11.05 1.25
N ALA A 185 -7.30 11.50 0.47
CA ALA A 185 -7.74 10.82 -0.75
C ALA A 185 -8.13 11.82 -1.84
N GLY A 186 -8.42 11.35 -3.03
CA GLY A 186 -8.89 12.17 -4.13
C GLY A 186 -10.30 12.72 -3.90
N GLN A 187 -10.65 13.78 -4.62
CA GLN A 187 -11.94 14.45 -4.51
C GLN A 187 -13.11 13.55 -4.91
N ALA A 188 -12.90 12.67 -5.89
CA ALA A 188 -13.90 11.69 -6.29
C ALA A 188 -14.28 10.77 -5.12
N SER A 189 -13.29 10.25 -4.40
CA SER A 189 -13.48 9.40 -3.23
C SER A 189 -14.16 10.17 -2.08
N GLN A 190 -13.77 11.42 -1.87
CA GLN A 190 -14.41 12.29 -0.88
C GLN A 190 -15.91 12.45 -1.16
N SER A 191 -16.29 12.64 -2.44
CA SER A 191 -17.68 12.79 -2.83
C SER A 191 -18.51 11.54 -2.52
N VAL A 192 -17.94 10.36 -2.69
CA VAL A 192 -18.59 9.07 -2.36
C VAL A 192 -18.77 8.93 -0.84
N VAL A 193 -17.72 9.18 -0.07
CA VAL A 193 -17.74 9.07 1.40
C VAL A 193 -18.69 10.10 2.05
N ALA A 194 -18.74 11.33 1.52
CA ALA A 194 -19.59 12.39 2.04
C ALA A 194 -21.07 12.23 1.66
N SER A 195 -21.37 11.43 0.62
CA SER A 195 -22.74 11.14 0.23
C SER A 195 -23.25 9.95 1.02
N PRO A 196 -24.31 10.08 1.85
CA PRO A 196 -24.97 8.92 2.43
C PRO A 196 -25.74 8.21 1.32
N VAL A 197 -25.02 7.45 0.48
CA VAL A 197 -25.66 6.57 -0.49
C VAL A 197 -26.23 5.40 0.32
N ALA A 198 -27.57 5.32 0.36
CA ALA A 198 -28.22 4.09 0.73
C ALA A 198 -27.59 2.96 -0.09
N PRO A 199 -27.26 1.80 0.52
CA PRO A 199 -26.63 0.71 -0.22
C PRO A 199 -27.46 0.45 -1.48
N ALA A 200 -26.80 0.47 -2.65
CA ALA A 200 -27.46 0.17 -3.91
C ALA A 200 -28.13 -1.20 -3.73
N PRO A 201 -29.40 -1.38 -4.17
CA PRO A 201 -30.04 -2.67 -4.07
C PRO A 201 -29.13 -3.68 -4.78
N VAL A 202 -28.70 -4.68 -4.02
CA VAL A 202 -27.95 -5.82 -4.57
C VAL A 202 -28.87 -6.45 -5.60
N PHE A 203 -28.61 -6.18 -6.86
CA PHE A 203 -29.31 -6.83 -7.96
C PHE A 203 -28.80 -8.28 -7.98
N LEU A 204 -29.43 -9.11 -7.17
CA LEU A 204 -29.25 -10.55 -7.31
C LEU A 204 -29.79 -10.92 -8.68
N PRO A 205 -28.98 -11.47 -9.58
CA PRO A 205 -29.50 -11.96 -10.85
C PRO A 205 -30.58 -12.99 -10.52
N PRO A 206 -31.70 -13.04 -11.27
CA PRO A 206 -32.74 -13.99 -11.01
C PRO A 206 -32.13 -15.39 -10.98
N VAL A 207 -32.41 -16.13 -9.93
CA VAL A 207 -32.05 -17.55 -9.82
C VAL A 207 -32.68 -18.24 -11.00
N VAL A 208 -31.86 -18.54 -12.02
CA VAL A 208 -32.28 -19.38 -13.13
C VAL A 208 -32.44 -20.78 -12.53
N GLU A 209 -33.65 -21.09 -12.13
CA GLU A 209 -34.04 -22.44 -11.77
C GLU A 209 -33.70 -23.34 -12.98
N ARG A 210 -32.66 -24.15 -12.84
CA ARG A 210 -32.32 -25.17 -13.83
C ARG A 210 -33.52 -26.11 -13.94
N ALA A 211 -34.36 -25.85 -14.93
CA ALA A 211 -35.36 -26.82 -15.33
C ALA A 211 -34.66 -28.15 -15.58
N LYS A 212 -35.01 -29.14 -14.79
CA LYS A 212 -34.55 -30.50 -14.94
C LYS A 212 -34.87 -30.92 -16.36
N ASN A 213 -33.85 -31.15 -17.19
CA ASN A 213 -33.97 -31.62 -18.57
C ASN A 213 -34.81 -32.89 -18.59
N ALA A 214 -36.00 -32.76 -19.13
CA ALA A 214 -36.74 -33.91 -19.63
C ALA A 214 -35.93 -34.53 -20.79
N VAL A 215 -35.58 -35.77 -20.60
CA VAL A 215 -34.91 -36.61 -21.60
C VAL A 215 -35.92 -36.73 -22.78
N VAL A 216 -35.62 -36.03 -23.86
CA VAL A 216 -36.30 -36.26 -25.17
C VAL A 216 -35.50 -37.34 -25.85
N GLU A 217 -36.04 -38.55 -25.84
CA GLU A 217 -35.57 -39.67 -26.66
C GLU A 217 -35.71 -39.27 -28.14
N ARG A 218 -34.61 -39.23 -28.87
CA ARG A 218 -34.62 -39.11 -30.32
C ARG A 218 -34.74 -40.51 -30.95
N PRO A 219 -35.61 -40.70 -31.92
CA PRO A 219 -35.72 -41.97 -32.64
C PRO A 219 -34.43 -42.25 -33.43
N CYS A 220 -34.00 -43.50 -33.41
CA CYS A 220 -32.86 -44.04 -34.12
C CYS A 220 -33.18 -44.13 -35.61
N GLU A 221 -32.50 -43.39 -36.48
CA GLU A 221 -32.54 -43.61 -37.93
C GLU A 221 -31.42 -44.58 -38.36
N PRO A 222 -31.69 -45.48 -39.32
CA PRO A 222 -30.78 -46.55 -39.67
C PRO A 222 -29.67 -46.07 -40.61
N LYS A 223 -28.47 -46.59 -40.33
CA LYS A 223 -27.24 -46.41 -41.11
C LYS A 223 -27.45 -46.96 -42.54
N ARG A 224 -27.28 -46.10 -43.52
CA ARG A 224 -26.96 -46.54 -44.89
C ARG A 224 -25.46 -46.79 -45.02
N ARG A 225 -25.15 -48.01 -45.44
CA ARG A 225 -23.82 -48.43 -45.95
C ARG A 225 -23.74 -47.90 -47.37
N ASP A 226 -22.65 -47.26 -47.71
CA ASP A 226 -22.13 -47.31 -49.07
C ASP A 226 -20.59 -47.42 -49.02
N GLU A 227 -20.19 -48.44 -49.71
CA GLU A 227 -18.83 -48.85 -50.03
C GLU A 227 -18.25 -47.92 -51.09
N THR A 228 -17.00 -47.63 -51.11
CA THR A 228 -15.87 -48.30 -51.75
C THR A 228 -14.65 -47.34 -51.82
N PRO A 229 -13.49 -47.88 -52.11
CA PRO A 229 -12.23 -47.29 -51.76
C PRO A 229 -11.52 -46.60 -52.93
N ARG A 230 -10.67 -45.66 -52.69
CA ARG A 230 -9.54 -45.34 -53.62
C ARG A 230 -8.35 -44.70 -52.97
N THR A 231 -7.29 -45.48 -52.99
CA THR A 231 -5.92 -45.24 -53.48
C THR A 231 -5.14 -44.03 -52.91
N VAL A 232 -4.05 -44.42 -52.26
CA VAL A 232 -2.85 -43.67 -52.00
C VAL A 232 -2.11 -43.33 -53.30
N PRO A 233 -1.36 -42.25 -53.38
CA PRO A 233 0.05 -42.42 -53.69
C PRO A 233 1.00 -41.68 -52.71
N HIS A 234 2.08 -42.38 -52.48
CA HIS A 234 3.37 -41.95 -51.96
C HIS A 234 3.99 -40.82 -52.79
N THR A 235 4.61 -39.86 -52.11
CA THR A 235 5.94 -39.27 -52.47
C THR A 235 6.53 -38.70 -51.20
N GLN A 236 7.53 -39.30 -50.68
CA GLN A 236 8.98 -39.05 -50.76
C GLN A 236 9.36 -37.57 -50.66
N GLY A 237 9.97 -37.19 -49.52
CA GLY A 237 11.38 -36.88 -49.54
C GLY A 237 11.72 -35.48 -49.17
N VAL A 238 12.72 -35.39 -48.36
CA VAL A 238 13.83 -34.41 -48.35
C VAL A 238 13.88 -33.42 -47.18
N SER A 239 14.76 -33.77 -46.31
CA SER A 239 15.98 -33.07 -45.90
C SER A 239 15.87 -32.05 -44.75
N SER A 240 16.38 -32.54 -43.64
CA SER A 240 17.03 -31.83 -42.55
C SER A 240 17.99 -30.71 -42.99
N ARG A 241 17.79 -29.50 -42.45
CA ARG A 241 18.90 -28.55 -42.29
C ARG A 241 18.91 -28.02 -40.89
N SER A 242 19.85 -28.59 -40.16
CA SER A 242 20.43 -28.05 -38.93
C SER A 242 21.04 -26.67 -39.22
N LEU A 243 20.66 -25.66 -38.45
CA LEU A 243 21.36 -24.39 -38.42
C LEU A 243 21.90 -24.19 -36.99
N ALA A 244 23.19 -24.26 -36.94
CA ALA A 244 24.03 -24.09 -35.77
C ALA A 244 23.98 -22.63 -35.27
N LEU A 245 23.90 -22.47 -33.96
CA LEU A 245 24.11 -21.23 -33.24
C LEU A 245 25.61 -20.89 -33.15
N PRO A 246 26.02 -19.64 -33.35
CA PRO A 246 27.39 -19.25 -33.05
C PRO A 246 27.57 -19.00 -31.55
N ARG A 247 28.63 -19.61 -31.00
CA ARG A 247 29.18 -19.34 -29.68
C ARG A 247 29.77 -17.93 -29.67
N SER A 248 29.33 -17.05 -28.79
CA SER A 248 30.01 -15.81 -28.47
C SER A 248 30.92 -16.00 -27.27
N THR A 249 32.14 -15.63 -27.50
CA THR A 249 33.32 -15.66 -26.66
C THR A 249 33.20 -14.73 -25.43
N THR A 250 33.64 -15.25 -24.31
CA THR A 250 33.90 -14.58 -23.04
C THR A 250 34.90 -13.43 -23.21
N GLY A 251 34.43 -12.21 -22.87
CA GLY A 251 35.27 -11.03 -22.67
C GLY A 251 35.08 -10.50 -21.26
N LYS A 252 36.07 -10.73 -20.41
CA LYS A 252 36.18 -10.26 -19.04
C LYS A 252 36.70 -8.81 -19.05
N PRO A 253 35.99 -7.78 -18.50
CA PRO A 253 36.60 -6.48 -18.34
C PRO A 253 37.43 -6.43 -17.04
N ARG A 254 38.68 -5.97 -17.21
CA ARG A 254 39.66 -5.71 -16.14
C ARG A 254 39.25 -4.47 -15.38
N HIS A 255 39.26 -4.53 -14.04
CA HIS A 255 39.19 -3.39 -13.14
C HIS A 255 40.47 -2.52 -13.22
N PRO A 256 40.38 -1.19 -13.26
CA PRO A 256 41.51 -0.35 -12.94
C PRO A 256 41.56 -0.09 -11.43
N THR A 257 42.69 -0.48 -10.84
CA THR A 257 43.13 -0.09 -9.51
C THR A 257 43.53 1.37 -9.50
N THR A 258 42.95 2.19 -8.60
CA THR A 258 43.51 3.50 -8.24
C THR A 258 43.85 3.54 -6.75
N PRO A 259 44.93 4.24 -6.36
CA PRO A 259 45.53 4.09 -5.05
C PRO A 259 44.90 5.00 -3.99
N VAL A 260 44.92 4.47 -2.79
CA VAL A 260 44.62 5.13 -1.52
C VAL A 260 45.63 6.21 -1.22
N ASN A 261 45.19 7.43 -0.92
CA ASN A 261 45.91 8.31 0.01
C ASN A 261 44.97 9.42 0.54
N GLY A 262 45.06 9.65 1.85
CA GLY A 262 44.70 10.93 2.46
C GLY A 262 43.56 10.88 3.49
N ARG A 263 43.83 10.39 4.72
CA ARG A 263 43.03 10.72 5.89
C ARG A 263 43.36 12.14 6.38
N PRO A 264 42.37 13.03 6.56
CA PRO A 264 42.57 14.21 7.41
C PRO A 264 42.28 13.87 8.87
N ARG A 265 43.22 14.20 9.73
CA ARG A 265 43.10 14.16 11.20
C ARG A 265 42.10 15.21 11.68
N LEU A 266 41.02 14.79 12.30
CA LEU A 266 40.14 15.67 13.08
C LEU A 266 40.85 16.08 14.38
N ARG A 267 41.17 17.37 14.47
CA ARG A 267 41.59 18.05 15.72
C ARG A 267 40.37 18.14 16.64
N ARG A 268 40.52 17.57 17.84
CA ARG A 268 39.60 17.82 18.96
C ARG A 268 39.78 19.26 19.42
N LEU A 269 38.76 20.09 19.30
CA LEU A 269 38.63 21.34 20.02
C LEU A 269 37.80 21.08 21.28
N THR A 270 38.48 21.05 22.41
CA THR A 270 37.89 21.11 23.75
C THR A 270 37.65 22.57 24.10
N THR A 271 36.40 22.98 24.11
CA THR A 271 35.98 24.26 24.69
C THR A 271 35.38 23.97 26.07
N ARG A 272 36.15 24.33 27.11
CA ARG A 272 35.69 24.42 28.48
C ARG A 272 34.83 25.66 28.63
N THR A 273 33.55 25.52 28.92
CA THR A 273 32.71 26.63 29.36
C THR A 273 32.62 26.59 30.88
N LYS A 274 33.11 27.69 31.49
CA LYS A 274 33.08 27.99 32.93
C LYS A 274 31.63 28.26 33.34
N VAL A 275 31.14 27.54 34.34
CA VAL A 275 29.95 27.88 35.11
C VAL A 275 30.31 29.00 36.05
N VAL A 276 29.60 30.13 36.02
CA VAL A 276 29.56 31.14 37.08
C VAL A 276 28.17 31.09 37.69
N ALA A 277 28.13 30.78 38.96
CA ALA A 277 26.95 30.90 39.80
C ALA A 277 26.80 32.35 40.28
N ALA A 278 25.60 32.86 40.23
CA ALA A 278 25.04 33.88 41.11
C ALA A 278 23.52 33.68 41.15
#